data_faa42b5db9f65fed93dce028d7368bd6
#
_entry.id   faa42b5db9f65fed93dce028d7368bd6
#
_cell.length_a   1.000
_cell.length_b   1.000
_cell.length_c   1.000
_cell.angle_alpha   90.00
_cell.angle_beta   90.00
_cell.angle_gamma   90.00
#
_symmetry.space_group_name_H-M   'P 1'
#
loop_
_entity.id
_entity.type
_entity.pdbx_description
1 polymer ?
#
loop_
_entity_poly.entity_id
_entity_poly.type
_entity_poly.pdbx_seq_one_letter_code
_entity_poly.pdbx_strand_id
1 'polypeptide(L)'
;MAAETPSQIKVKTTLPTHPFPANSARSPIRTERLVIRPLTQDDFGALRSLRTQPEVMVHTAAGKIDGDLAETQTRLDPFLPPRDADTYNPAICLASTGEFIGLGGVFSTHSELGWPEVGYMLKKEHWGRGYGTEFLRAFLEAWWSLPRSEAETTVDALSVDAREGDTVPEMLSAMVESTNTGSLRIMEKAGFKQFKTWKEVSRHPGTEGTEVTLVGFVNLGPQK
;
A
#
# COMPACT_ATOMS: atom_id res chain seq x y z
N MET A 1 -5.10 30.32 1.20
CA MET A 1 -3.65 30.07 1.29
C MET A 1 -3.36 29.01 0.25
N ALA A 2 -2.43 29.21 -0.65
CA ALA A 2 -2.03 28.18 -1.59
C ALA A 2 -1.45 27.00 -0.77
N ALA A 3 -1.88 25.78 -1.09
CA ALA A 3 -1.26 24.58 -0.51
C ALA A 3 0.23 24.66 -0.88
N GLU A 4 1.10 24.65 0.12
CA GLU A 4 2.53 24.53 -0.12
C GLU A 4 2.75 23.19 -0.83
N THR A 5 3.22 23.25 -2.07
CA THR A 5 3.69 22.07 -2.79
C THR A 5 4.81 21.46 -1.95
N PRO A 6 4.78 20.17 -1.63
CA PRO A 6 5.84 19.56 -0.84
C PRO A 6 7.19 19.82 -1.53
N SER A 7 8.15 20.30 -0.77
CA SER A 7 9.52 20.42 -1.24
C SER A 7 10.05 19.02 -1.51
N GLN A 8 10.45 18.73 -2.74
CA GLN A 8 11.03 17.46 -3.16
C GLN A 8 12.52 17.63 -3.41
N ILE A 9 13.28 16.59 -3.10
CA ILE A 9 14.72 16.51 -3.41
C ILE A 9 15.02 15.18 -4.10
N LYS A 10 16.00 15.21 -5.00
CA LYS A 10 16.53 14.01 -5.65
C LYS A 10 17.60 13.40 -4.78
N VAL A 11 17.48 12.09 -4.51
CA VAL A 11 18.42 11.33 -3.67
C VAL A 11 18.87 10.05 -4.36
N LYS A 12 20.01 9.51 -3.94
CA LYS A 12 20.49 8.19 -4.29
C LYS A 12 20.08 7.20 -3.22
N THR A 13 19.62 6.03 -3.62
CA THR A 13 19.15 5.00 -2.71
C THR A 13 19.22 3.62 -3.36
N THR A 14 18.62 2.63 -2.73
CA THR A 14 18.26 1.36 -3.39
C THR A 14 16.75 1.26 -3.50
N LEU A 15 16.26 0.55 -4.51
CA LEU A 15 14.86 0.18 -4.66
C LEU A 15 14.76 -1.29 -5.05
N PRO A 16 13.62 -1.95 -4.84
CA PRO A 16 13.44 -3.31 -5.31
C PRO A 16 13.74 -3.43 -6.80
N THR A 17 14.49 -4.46 -7.15
CA THR A 17 14.77 -4.74 -8.55
C THR A 17 13.47 -5.05 -9.29
N HIS A 18 13.25 -4.37 -10.40
CA HIS A 18 12.07 -4.57 -11.25
C HIS A 18 12.50 -5.26 -12.57
N PRO A 19 11.70 -6.17 -13.15
CA PRO A 19 10.38 -6.60 -12.68
C PRO A 19 10.45 -7.42 -11.38
N PHE A 20 9.36 -7.41 -10.61
CA PHE A 20 9.22 -8.27 -9.44
C PHE A 20 9.18 -9.76 -9.85
N PRO A 21 9.45 -10.70 -8.94
CA PRO A 21 9.18 -12.10 -9.21
C PRO A 21 7.74 -12.32 -9.67
N ALA A 22 7.52 -13.08 -10.74
CA ALA A 22 6.16 -13.43 -11.18
C ALA A 22 5.40 -14.23 -10.10
N ASN A 23 4.07 -14.19 -10.12
CA ASN A 23 3.22 -14.89 -9.15
C ASN A 23 3.58 -16.38 -8.99
N SER A 24 3.96 -17.04 -10.09
CA SER A 24 4.39 -18.45 -10.09
C SER A 24 5.68 -18.69 -9.29
N ALA A 25 6.49 -17.66 -9.07
CA ALA A 25 7.75 -17.73 -8.32
C ALA A 25 7.59 -17.23 -6.86
N ARG A 26 6.42 -16.72 -6.49
CA ARG A 26 6.15 -16.19 -5.14
C ARG A 26 5.59 -17.29 -4.25
N SER A 27 6.32 -17.65 -3.20
CA SER A 27 5.80 -18.53 -2.15
C SER A 27 4.82 -17.78 -1.24
N PRO A 28 3.71 -18.41 -0.82
CA PRO A 28 2.83 -17.83 0.17
C PRO A 28 3.54 -17.55 1.50
N ILE A 29 3.30 -16.38 2.08
CA ILE A 29 3.75 -16.04 3.42
C ILE A 29 2.70 -16.55 4.40
N ARG A 30 3.13 -17.26 5.44
CA ARG A 30 2.27 -17.79 6.48
C ARG A 30 2.56 -17.12 7.80
N THR A 31 1.52 -16.64 8.45
CA THR A 31 1.57 -16.12 9.81
C THR A 31 0.75 -17.05 10.73
N GLU A 32 0.52 -16.66 11.96
CA GLU A 32 -0.33 -17.41 12.89
C GLU A 32 -1.77 -17.57 12.37
N ARG A 33 -2.32 -16.51 11.77
CA ARG A 33 -3.75 -16.46 11.38
C ARG A 33 -3.98 -16.19 9.89
N LEU A 34 -2.93 -15.84 9.12
CA LEU A 34 -3.07 -15.44 7.73
C LEU A 34 -2.22 -16.30 6.79
N VAL A 35 -2.72 -16.44 5.57
CA VAL A 35 -1.97 -16.85 4.39
C VAL A 35 -2.01 -15.68 3.40
N ILE A 36 -0.84 -15.12 3.12
CA ILE A 36 -0.67 -14.00 2.19
C ILE A 36 -0.07 -14.58 0.93
N ARG A 37 -0.81 -14.57 -0.18
CA ARG A 37 -0.45 -15.28 -1.40
C ARG A 37 -0.71 -14.44 -2.65
N PRO A 38 -0.10 -14.77 -3.79
CA PRO A 38 -0.48 -14.15 -5.06
C PRO A 38 -1.99 -14.21 -5.30
N LEU A 39 -2.51 -13.17 -5.96
CA LEU A 39 -3.87 -13.16 -6.47
C LEU A 39 -4.00 -14.09 -7.68
N THR A 40 -5.17 -14.67 -7.85
CA THR A 40 -5.55 -15.52 -8.96
C THR A 40 -6.89 -15.06 -9.54
N GLN A 41 -7.26 -15.55 -10.72
CA GLN A 41 -8.59 -15.27 -11.30
C GLN A 41 -9.74 -15.79 -10.41
N ASP A 42 -9.51 -16.82 -9.63
CA ASP A 42 -10.50 -17.38 -8.70
C ASP A 42 -10.86 -16.42 -7.56
N ASP A 43 -10.01 -15.42 -7.30
CA ASP A 43 -10.28 -14.39 -6.29
C ASP A 43 -11.27 -13.32 -6.76
N PHE A 44 -11.69 -13.34 -8.04
CA PHE A 44 -12.55 -12.31 -8.62
C PHE A 44 -13.83 -12.07 -7.80
N GLY A 45 -14.56 -13.13 -7.45
CA GLY A 45 -15.81 -13.00 -6.68
C GLY A 45 -15.58 -12.41 -5.28
N ALA A 46 -14.49 -12.83 -4.62
CA ALA A 46 -14.13 -12.32 -3.29
C ALA A 46 -13.63 -10.87 -3.34
N LEU A 47 -12.87 -10.51 -4.38
CA LEU A 47 -12.46 -9.13 -4.64
C LEU A 47 -13.68 -8.23 -4.93
N ARG A 48 -14.64 -8.71 -5.73
CA ARG A 48 -15.90 -7.99 -5.98
C ARG A 48 -16.61 -7.72 -4.66
N SER A 49 -16.76 -8.75 -3.82
CA SER A 49 -17.40 -8.61 -2.51
C SER A 49 -16.71 -7.55 -1.62
N LEU A 50 -15.38 -7.48 -1.65
CA LEU A 50 -14.61 -6.46 -0.93
C LEU A 50 -14.85 -5.06 -1.54
N ARG A 51 -14.74 -4.93 -2.85
CA ARG A 51 -14.79 -3.64 -3.56
C ARG A 51 -16.20 -3.07 -3.72
N THR A 52 -17.21 -3.80 -3.30
CA THR A 52 -18.60 -3.32 -3.21
C THR A 52 -19.03 -2.96 -1.80
N GLN A 53 -18.13 -2.96 -0.83
CA GLN A 53 -18.38 -2.48 0.53
C GLN A 53 -18.10 -0.96 0.60
N PRO A 54 -19.13 -0.10 0.75
CA PRO A 54 -18.93 1.36 0.77
C PRO A 54 -17.98 1.81 1.87
N GLU A 55 -18.05 1.16 3.05
CA GLU A 55 -17.22 1.48 4.20
C GLU A 55 -15.74 1.20 3.95
N VAL A 56 -15.42 0.22 3.10
CA VAL A 56 -14.04 -0.06 2.69
C VAL A 56 -13.60 0.94 1.64
N MET A 57 -14.44 1.13 0.61
CA MET A 57 -14.04 1.88 -0.57
C MET A 57 -13.88 3.37 -0.32
N VAL A 58 -14.57 3.95 0.66
CA VAL A 58 -14.41 5.36 1.05
C VAL A 58 -12.98 5.68 1.51
N HIS A 59 -12.22 4.69 1.97
CA HIS A 59 -10.82 4.86 2.41
C HIS A 59 -9.79 4.56 1.32
N THR A 60 -10.22 4.31 0.08
CA THR A 60 -9.33 4.02 -1.04
C THR A 60 -9.20 5.21 -1.98
N ALA A 61 -8.16 5.25 -2.79
CA ALA A 61 -8.01 6.29 -3.81
C ALA A 61 -9.19 6.38 -4.80
N ALA A 62 -9.96 5.29 -4.98
CA ALA A 62 -11.16 5.30 -5.82
C ALA A 62 -12.33 6.03 -5.16
N GLY A 63 -12.44 6.03 -3.84
CA GLY A 63 -13.49 6.68 -3.05
C GLY A 63 -14.91 6.15 -3.29
N LYS A 64 -15.09 5.13 -4.13
CA LYS A 64 -16.40 4.60 -4.53
C LYS A 64 -16.33 3.08 -4.75
N ILE A 65 -17.48 2.43 -4.64
CA ILE A 65 -17.63 1.01 -5.01
C ILE A 65 -17.50 0.82 -6.51
N ASP A 66 -17.09 -0.38 -6.93
CA ASP A 66 -17.09 -0.75 -8.35
C ASP A 66 -18.53 -0.83 -8.88
N GLY A 67 -18.79 -0.22 -10.03
CA GLY A 67 -20.12 -0.14 -10.63
C GLY A 67 -20.60 -1.48 -11.18
N ASP A 68 -19.71 -2.23 -11.84
CA ASP A 68 -20.04 -3.49 -12.48
C ASP A 68 -18.92 -4.54 -12.39
N LEU A 69 -19.12 -5.71 -13.00
CA LEU A 69 -18.15 -6.79 -13.01
C LEU A 69 -16.90 -6.44 -13.84
N ALA A 70 -17.06 -5.67 -14.90
CA ALA A 70 -15.94 -5.29 -15.77
C ALA A 70 -14.99 -4.34 -15.04
N GLU A 71 -15.51 -3.41 -14.24
CA GLU A 71 -14.67 -2.54 -13.41
C GLU A 71 -13.87 -3.36 -12.41
N THR A 72 -14.48 -4.33 -11.73
CA THR A 72 -13.76 -5.21 -10.81
C THR A 72 -12.69 -6.03 -11.51
N GLN A 73 -12.97 -6.56 -12.72
CA GLN A 73 -11.97 -7.29 -13.49
C GLN A 73 -10.79 -6.39 -13.85
N THR A 74 -11.03 -5.16 -14.29
CA THR A 74 -9.97 -4.18 -14.56
C THR A 74 -9.09 -3.91 -13.33
N ARG A 75 -9.64 -4.03 -12.12
CA ARG A 75 -8.87 -3.90 -10.88
C ARG A 75 -8.07 -5.15 -10.51
N LEU A 76 -8.50 -6.33 -10.98
CA LEU A 76 -7.79 -7.59 -10.76
C LEU A 76 -6.66 -7.83 -11.78
N ASP A 77 -6.90 -7.48 -13.05
CA ASP A 77 -5.99 -7.76 -14.18
C ASP A 77 -4.52 -7.36 -13.95
N PRO A 78 -4.19 -6.23 -13.31
CA PRO A 78 -2.81 -5.86 -13.04
C PRO A 78 -2.04 -6.85 -12.15
N PHE A 79 -2.75 -7.66 -11.37
CA PHE A 79 -2.17 -8.63 -10.45
C PHE A 79 -2.05 -10.04 -11.04
N LEU A 80 -2.51 -10.23 -12.27
CA LEU A 80 -2.50 -11.52 -12.97
C LEU A 80 -1.47 -11.54 -14.10
N PRO A 81 -0.97 -12.75 -14.48
CA PRO A 81 -0.14 -12.88 -15.66
C PRO A 81 -0.83 -12.32 -16.94
N PRO A 82 -0.08 -11.66 -17.83
CA PRO A 82 1.38 -11.49 -17.81
C PRO A 82 1.87 -10.24 -17.03
N ARG A 83 0.97 -9.52 -16.34
CA ARG A 83 1.27 -8.23 -15.67
C ARG A 83 1.64 -8.36 -14.20
N ASP A 84 1.56 -9.55 -13.63
CA ASP A 84 1.79 -9.82 -12.22
C ASP A 84 3.21 -9.49 -11.74
N ALA A 85 4.19 -9.46 -12.65
CA ALA A 85 5.54 -9.02 -12.34
C ALA A 85 5.72 -7.48 -12.26
N ASP A 86 4.71 -6.71 -12.66
CA ASP A 86 4.70 -5.24 -12.52
C ASP A 86 4.23 -4.79 -11.14
N THR A 87 3.67 -5.69 -10.33
CA THR A 87 3.03 -5.39 -9.05
C THR A 87 3.50 -6.31 -7.93
N TYR A 88 3.36 -5.88 -6.69
CA TYR A 88 3.64 -6.70 -5.50
C TYR A 88 2.51 -6.59 -4.48
N ASN A 89 1.33 -7.08 -4.89
CA ASN A 89 0.06 -6.95 -4.14
C ASN A 89 -0.59 -8.32 -3.92
N PRO A 90 -0.31 -9.01 -2.80
CA PRO A 90 -0.92 -10.29 -2.48
C PRO A 90 -2.36 -10.19 -1.96
N ALA A 91 -3.09 -11.30 -2.11
CA ALA A 91 -4.30 -11.59 -1.36
C ALA A 91 -3.99 -11.88 0.10
N ILE A 92 -4.90 -11.50 0.98
CA ILE A 92 -4.86 -11.77 2.42
C ILE A 92 -5.99 -12.76 2.72
N CYS A 93 -5.63 -13.97 3.17
CA CYS A 93 -6.59 -15.03 3.44
C CYS A 93 -6.47 -15.50 4.90
N LEU A 94 -7.56 -15.97 5.48
CA LEU A 94 -7.52 -16.64 6.78
C LEU A 94 -6.81 -17.99 6.66
N ALA A 95 -5.86 -18.26 7.54
CA ALA A 95 -5.14 -19.55 7.55
C ALA A 95 -6.04 -20.74 7.89
N SER A 96 -7.08 -20.52 8.70
CA SER A 96 -8.00 -21.55 9.16
C SER A 96 -8.98 -22.04 8.10
N THR A 97 -9.41 -21.16 7.19
CA THR A 97 -10.50 -21.47 6.23
C THR A 97 -10.08 -21.26 4.77
N GLY A 98 -8.99 -20.56 4.52
CA GLY A 98 -8.62 -20.08 3.19
C GLY A 98 -9.46 -18.91 2.69
N GLU A 99 -10.38 -18.38 3.49
CA GLU A 99 -11.25 -17.27 3.11
C GLU A 99 -10.42 -16.04 2.75
N PHE A 100 -10.67 -15.47 1.56
CA PHE A 100 -10.13 -14.18 1.17
C PHE A 100 -10.78 -13.06 1.99
N ILE A 101 -10.00 -12.36 2.76
CA ILE A 101 -10.44 -11.26 3.63
C ILE A 101 -9.97 -9.88 3.17
N GLY A 102 -9.08 -9.82 2.18
CA GLY A 102 -8.56 -8.56 1.68
C GLY A 102 -7.37 -8.72 0.74
N LEU A 103 -6.80 -7.61 0.37
CA LEU A 103 -5.52 -7.53 -0.35
C LEU A 103 -4.73 -6.31 0.13
N GLY A 104 -3.44 -6.35 -0.14
CA GLY A 104 -2.55 -5.23 0.16
C GLY A 104 -1.18 -5.45 -0.44
N GLY A 105 -0.35 -4.42 -0.40
CA GLY A 105 0.99 -4.46 -0.96
C GLY A 105 1.42 -3.10 -1.47
N VAL A 106 2.40 -3.06 -2.37
CA VAL A 106 2.86 -1.81 -2.97
C VAL A 106 2.05 -1.53 -4.23
N PHE A 107 1.19 -0.53 -4.13
CA PHE A 107 0.31 -0.09 -5.23
C PHE A 107 0.99 0.89 -6.17
N SER A 108 1.99 1.60 -5.70
CA SER A 108 2.79 2.52 -6.51
C SER A 108 4.26 2.37 -6.14
N THR A 109 5.11 2.23 -7.14
CA THR A 109 6.56 2.24 -6.97
C THR A 109 7.12 3.67 -6.92
N HIS A 110 6.31 4.66 -7.34
CA HIS A 110 6.63 6.10 -7.31
C HIS A 110 5.37 6.85 -6.86
N SER A 111 5.22 7.01 -5.55
CA SER A 111 4.09 7.75 -4.98
C SER A 111 4.31 9.26 -5.03
N GLU A 112 3.32 10.04 -4.64
CA GLU A 112 3.44 11.49 -4.47
C GLU A 112 4.50 11.87 -3.42
N LEU A 113 4.78 10.97 -2.47
CA LEU A 113 5.85 11.12 -1.49
C LEU A 113 7.23 10.71 -2.03
N GLY A 114 7.29 10.17 -3.25
CA GLY A 114 8.51 9.77 -3.97
C GLY A 114 9.02 8.38 -3.63
N TRP A 115 8.56 7.76 -2.55
CA TRP A 115 8.89 6.39 -2.16
C TRP A 115 7.85 5.40 -2.68
N PRO A 116 8.20 4.10 -2.81
CA PRO A 116 7.18 3.07 -2.97
C PRO A 116 6.12 3.19 -1.87
N GLU A 117 4.86 3.03 -2.23
CA GLU A 117 3.75 3.23 -1.31
C GLU A 117 2.99 1.92 -1.05
N VAL A 118 2.88 1.57 0.23
CA VAL A 118 2.11 0.42 0.68
C VAL A 118 0.70 0.84 1.09
N GLY A 119 -0.26 0.01 0.67
CA GLY A 119 -1.64 0.12 1.12
C GLY A 119 -2.30 -1.24 1.24
N TYR A 120 -3.48 -1.28 1.83
CA TYR A 120 -4.26 -2.51 1.99
C TYR A 120 -5.74 -2.19 2.15
N MET A 121 -6.55 -3.18 1.86
CA MET A 121 -7.99 -3.20 2.11
C MET A 121 -8.35 -4.52 2.78
N LEU A 122 -9.19 -4.46 3.81
CA LEU A 122 -9.80 -5.63 4.44
C LEU A 122 -11.30 -5.50 4.40
N LYS A 123 -12.00 -6.60 4.19
CA LYS A 123 -13.46 -6.66 4.35
C LYS A 123 -13.86 -6.16 5.74
N LYS A 124 -14.94 -5.39 5.82
CA LYS A 124 -15.40 -4.74 7.05
C LYS A 124 -15.59 -5.71 8.21
N GLU A 125 -16.13 -6.90 7.94
CA GLU A 125 -16.38 -7.95 8.91
C GLU A 125 -15.11 -8.50 9.58
N HIS A 126 -13.94 -8.17 9.03
CA HIS A 126 -12.63 -8.58 9.57
C HIS A 126 -11.87 -7.44 10.24
N TRP A 127 -12.46 -6.25 10.34
CA TRP A 127 -11.83 -5.11 11.02
C TRP A 127 -11.77 -5.32 12.54
N GLY A 128 -10.89 -4.60 13.21
CA GLY A 128 -10.76 -4.63 14.68
C GLY A 128 -10.14 -5.90 15.26
N ARG A 129 -9.79 -6.88 14.42
CA ARG A 129 -9.26 -8.19 14.85
C ARG A 129 -7.73 -8.30 14.78
N GLY A 130 -7.04 -7.22 14.41
CA GLY A 130 -5.57 -7.19 14.31
C GLY A 130 -4.98 -7.73 13.00
N TYR A 131 -5.80 -8.20 12.06
CA TYR A 131 -5.32 -8.78 10.79
C TYR A 131 -4.53 -7.79 9.94
N GLY A 132 -4.91 -6.51 9.91
CA GLY A 132 -4.15 -5.49 9.17
C GLY A 132 -2.72 -5.30 9.69
N THR A 133 -2.54 -5.30 11.00
CA THR A 133 -1.20 -5.23 11.62
C THR A 133 -0.38 -6.47 11.36
N GLU A 134 -0.99 -7.66 11.48
CA GLU A 134 -0.35 -8.95 11.21
C GLU A 134 0.09 -9.06 9.76
N PHE A 135 -0.81 -8.70 8.83
CA PHE A 135 -0.50 -8.61 7.41
C PHE A 135 0.69 -7.70 7.15
N LEU A 136 0.60 -6.45 7.62
CA LEU A 136 1.60 -5.44 7.27
C LEU A 136 3.00 -5.79 7.79
N ARG A 137 3.10 -6.36 8.99
CA ARG A 137 4.37 -6.85 9.53
C ARG A 137 4.98 -7.96 8.67
N ALA A 138 4.20 -8.98 8.35
CA ALA A 138 4.67 -10.09 7.51
C ALA A 138 4.99 -9.64 6.07
N PHE A 139 4.22 -8.70 5.53
CA PHE A 139 4.48 -8.10 4.23
C PHE A 139 5.80 -7.32 4.23
N LEU A 140 6.07 -6.52 5.27
CA LEU A 140 7.33 -5.78 5.38
C LEU A 140 8.55 -6.70 5.37
N GLU A 141 8.52 -7.83 6.08
CA GLU A 141 9.60 -8.81 6.06
C GLU A 141 9.86 -9.33 4.63
N ALA A 142 8.80 -9.66 3.90
CA ALA A 142 8.90 -10.11 2.52
C ALA A 142 9.36 -9.00 1.57
N TRP A 143 8.83 -7.77 1.74
CA TRP A 143 9.23 -6.61 0.94
C TRP A 143 10.72 -6.32 1.10
N TRP A 144 11.22 -6.28 2.33
CA TRP A 144 12.62 -6.01 2.59
C TRP A 144 13.58 -7.15 2.20
N SER A 145 13.06 -8.35 1.94
CA SER A 145 13.84 -9.49 1.41
C SER A 145 14.00 -9.50 -0.10
N LEU A 146 13.24 -8.69 -0.84
CA LEU A 146 13.36 -8.60 -2.30
C LEU A 146 14.77 -8.14 -2.71
N PRO A 147 15.30 -8.58 -3.87
CA PRO A 147 16.54 -8.04 -4.42
C PRO A 147 16.44 -6.52 -4.63
N ARG A 148 17.57 -5.85 -4.44
CA ARG A 148 17.68 -4.37 -4.56
C ARG A 148 18.65 -3.99 -5.66
N SER A 149 18.35 -2.88 -6.31
CA SER A 149 19.25 -2.21 -7.26
C SER A 149 19.46 -0.77 -6.84
N GLU A 150 20.63 -0.21 -7.14
CA GLU A 150 20.89 1.21 -7.00
C GLU A 150 19.88 2.01 -7.83
N ALA A 151 19.38 3.10 -7.27
CA ALA A 151 18.39 3.96 -7.88
C ALA A 151 18.59 5.43 -7.49
N GLU A 152 18.08 6.31 -8.32
CA GLU A 152 17.84 7.70 -7.98
C GLU A 152 16.34 7.95 -7.98
N THR A 153 15.85 8.63 -6.97
CA THR A 153 14.42 8.97 -6.87
C THR A 153 14.26 10.37 -6.32
N THR A 154 13.13 11.00 -6.63
CA THR A 154 12.76 12.31 -6.09
C THR A 154 11.76 12.08 -4.97
N VAL A 155 12.08 12.51 -3.76
CA VAL A 155 11.31 12.24 -2.54
C VAL A 155 10.90 13.54 -1.84
N ASP A 156 9.85 13.47 -1.03
CA ASP A 156 9.50 14.57 -0.14
C ASP A 156 10.67 14.85 0.83
N ALA A 157 11.17 16.09 0.83
CA ALA A 157 12.34 16.48 1.60
C ALA A 157 12.16 16.27 3.11
N LEU A 158 10.93 16.27 3.63
CA LEU A 158 10.64 16.00 5.03
C LEU A 158 10.76 14.52 5.41
N SER A 159 10.78 13.62 4.41
CA SER A 159 10.90 12.18 4.66
C SER A 159 12.32 11.75 5.01
N VAL A 160 13.32 12.58 4.74
CA VAL A 160 14.75 12.30 4.94
C VAL A 160 15.46 13.47 5.60
N ASP A 161 16.51 13.17 6.34
CA ASP A 161 17.47 14.20 6.81
C ASP A 161 18.68 14.22 5.86
N ALA A 162 18.48 14.81 4.68
CA ALA A 162 19.44 14.78 3.59
C ALA A 162 19.30 16.00 2.67
N ARG A 163 20.31 16.19 1.80
CA ARG A 163 20.34 17.23 0.78
C ARG A 163 20.22 16.62 -0.61
N GLU A 164 19.93 17.46 -1.60
CA GLU A 164 19.95 17.09 -3.00
C GLU A 164 21.23 16.33 -3.37
N GLY A 165 21.06 15.13 -3.95
CA GLY A 165 22.14 14.27 -4.41
C GLY A 165 22.77 13.34 -3.35
N ASP A 166 22.38 13.47 -2.10
CA ASP A 166 22.87 12.58 -1.04
C ASP A 166 22.40 11.13 -1.22
N THR A 167 23.15 10.20 -0.65
CA THR A 167 22.75 8.79 -0.55
C THR A 167 22.00 8.57 0.76
N VAL A 168 20.78 8.05 0.67
CA VAL A 168 19.90 7.80 1.82
C VAL A 168 19.43 6.35 1.86
N PRO A 169 19.10 5.81 3.04
CA PRO A 169 18.44 4.51 3.13
C PRO A 169 17.10 4.51 2.39
N GLU A 170 16.76 3.35 1.77
CA GLU A 170 15.44 3.13 1.19
C GLU A 170 14.34 3.22 2.24
N MET A 171 13.22 3.81 1.86
CA MET A 171 12.01 3.87 2.67
C MET A 171 10.81 3.30 1.91
N LEU A 172 9.86 2.81 2.67
CA LEU A 172 8.51 2.48 2.19
C LEU A 172 7.55 3.49 2.79
N SER A 173 6.77 4.15 1.96
CA SER A 173 5.80 5.16 2.40
C SER A 173 4.39 4.60 2.53
N ALA A 174 3.57 5.32 3.26
CA ALA A 174 2.13 5.15 3.28
C ALA A 174 1.46 6.51 3.48
N MET A 175 0.29 6.69 2.88
CA MET A 175 -0.53 7.87 3.05
C MET A 175 -1.89 7.46 3.62
N VAL A 176 -2.31 8.12 4.68
CA VAL A 176 -3.54 7.79 5.40
C VAL A 176 -4.33 9.06 5.69
N GLU A 177 -5.63 9.06 5.38
CA GLU A 177 -6.50 10.14 5.81
C GLU A 177 -6.63 10.15 7.33
N SER A 178 -6.55 11.33 7.95
CA SER A 178 -6.52 11.51 9.41
C SER A 178 -7.75 10.97 10.13
N THR A 179 -8.87 10.84 9.42
CA THR A 179 -10.11 10.25 9.92
C THR A 179 -10.08 8.71 9.97
N ASN A 180 -9.18 8.05 9.21
CA ASN A 180 -9.00 6.60 9.22
C ASN A 180 -8.14 6.15 10.40
N THR A 181 -8.70 6.26 11.62
CA THR A 181 -8.00 5.93 12.87
C THR A 181 -7.55 4.47 12.94
N GLY A 182 -8.23 3.57 12.21
CA GLY A 182 -7.84 2.16 12.10
C GLY A 182 -6.49 2.01 11.42
N SER A 183 -6.33 2.63 10.24
CA SER A 183 -5.07 2.57 9.48
C SER A 183 -3.95 3.33 10.18
N LEU A 184 -4.21 4.48 10.80
CA LEU A 184 -3.19 5.20 11.58
C LEU A 184 -2.56 4.28 12.65
N ARG A 185 -3.38 3.59 13.45
CA ARG A 185 -2.91 2.64 14.47
C ARG A 185 -2.17 1.44 13.90
N ILE A 186 -2.55 0.97 12.70
CA ILE A 186 -1.85 -0.12 12.04
C ILE A 186 -0.46 0.32 11.60
N MET A 187 -0.34 1.51 10.99
CA MET A 187 0.96 2.08 10.60
C MET A 187 1.90 2.19 11.78
N GLU A 188 1.46 2.80 12.89
CA GLU A 188 2.24 2.92 14.12
C GLU A 188 2.70 1.55 14.66
N LYS A 189 1.78 0.56 14.76
CA LYS A 189 2.06 -0.79 15.24
C LYS A 189 2.99 -1.59 14.32
N ALA A 190 3.03 -1.26 13.04
CA ALA A 190 3.93 -1.87 12.06
C ALA A 190 5.29 -1.16 11.97
N GLY A 191 5.53 -0.13 12.79
CA GLY A 191 6.80 0.57 12.87
C GLY A 191 6.98 1.69 11.86
N PHE A 192 5.90 2.15 11.22
CA PHE A 192 5.95 3.35 10.42
C PHE A 192 6.04 4.58 11.32
N LYS A 193 6.81 5.58 10.88
CA LYS A 193 6.93 6.87 11.54
C LYS A 193 6.21 7.92 10.72
N GLN A 194 5.34 8.69 11.37
CA GLN A 194 4.75 9.87 10.76
C GLN A 194 5.85 10.91 10.55
N PHE A 195 5.88 11.53 9.36
CA PHE A 195 6.85 12.59 9.05
C PHE A 195 6.17 13.88 8.58
N LYS A 196 4.93 13.80 8.09
CA LYS A 196 4.21 14.92 7.51
C LYS A 196 2.71 14.84 7.74
N THR A 197 2.06 15.99 7.84
CA THR A 197 0.61 16.14 7.76
C THR A 197 0.30 17.34 6.88
N TRP A 198 -0.63 17.19 5.93
CA TRP A 198 -1.04 18.28 5.05
C TRP A 198 -2.52 18.19 4.71
N LYS A 199 -3.04 19.24 4.10
CA LYS A 199 -4.41 19.33 3.66
C LYS A 199 -4.49 19.30 2.16
N GLU A 200 -5.47 18.59 1.64
CA GLU A 200 -5.78 18.53 0.23
C GLU A 200 -7.28 18.72 0.00
N VAL A 201 -7.62 19.09 -1.22
CA VAL A 201 -9.01 19.09 -1.66
C VAL A 201 -9.37 17.68 -2.12
N SER A 202 -10.37 17.10 -1.49
CA SER A 202 -10.87 15.77 -1.84
C SER A 202 -11.34 15.72 -3.29
N ARG A 203 -10.92 14.67 -3.98
CA ARG A 203 -11.39 14.30 -5.32
C ARG A 203 -12.31 13.09 -5.29
N HIS A 204 -12.62 12.57 -4.09
CA HIS A 204 -13.48 11.40 -3.93
C HIS A 204 -14.93 11.74 -4.26
N PRO A 205 -15.63 10.85 -4.98
CA PRO A 205 -17.06 11.00 -5.26
C PRO A 205 -17.87 11.24 -3.98
N GLY A 206 -18.67 12.30 -3.99
CA GLY A 206 -19.51 12.68 -2.84
C GLY A 206 -18.84 13.54 -1.77
N THR A 207 -17.54 13.76 -1.88
CA THR A 207 -16.79 14.69 -0.99
C THR A 207 -15.92 15.64 -1.80
N GLU A 208 -16.15 15.76 -3.09
CA GLU A 208 -15.39 16.65 -3.98
C GLU A 208 -15.42 18.08 -3.47
N GLY A 209 -14.29 18.72 -3.47
CA GLY A 209 -14.15 20.10 -3.02
C GLY A 209 -14.07 20.27 -1.50
N THR A 210 -14.28 19.25 -0.70
CA THR A 210 -14.06 19.31 0.75
C THR A 210 -12.58 19.19 1.08
N GLU A 211 -12.15 19.82 2.17
CA GLU A 211 -10.78 19.70 2.66
C GLU A 211 -10.61 18.40 3.45
N VAL A 212 -9.63 17.60 3.11
CA VAL A 212 -9.20 16.40 3.84
C VAL A 212 -7.80 16.58 4.37
N THR A 213 -7.52 15.98 5.52
CA THR A 213 -6.18 16.00 6.12
C THR A 213 -5.53 14.64 5.92
N LEU A 214 -4.36 14.64 5.29
CA LEU A 214 -3.55 13.45 5.02
C LEU A 214 -2.36 13.39 5.98
N VAL A 215 -1.97 12.19 6.32
CA VAL A 215 -0.83 11.87 7.19
C VAL A 215 0.13 10.99 6.40
N GLY A 216 1.34 11.47 6.20
CA GLY A 216 2.42 10.75 5.53
C GLY A 216 3.26 9.97 6.54
N PHE A 217 3.48 8.71 6.22
CA PHE A 217 4.29 7.79 7.00
C PHE A 217 5.44 7.24 6.18
N VAL A 218 6.54 6.91 6.85
CA VAL A 218 7.66 6.15 6.29
C VAL A 218 8.06 5.01 7.21
N ASN A 219 8.45 3.90 6.60
CA ASN A 219 9.09 2.78 7.26
C ASN A 219 10.50 2.63 6.68
N LEU A 220 11.49 2.64 7.56
CA LEU A 220 12.88 2.45 7.19
C LEU A 220 13.18 0.96 7.12
N GLY A 221 13.79 0.52 6.05
CA GLY A 221 14.26 -0.85 5.92
C GLY A 221 15.25 -1.25 7.03
N PRO A 222 15.46 -2.55 7.23
CA PRO A 222 16.44 -3.02 8.19
C PRO A 222 17.82 -2.44 7.84
N GLN A 223 18.47 -1.80 8.81
CA GLN A 223 19.83 -1.33 8.67
C GLN A 223 20.75 -2.56 8.60
N LYS A 224 21.54 -2.66 7.52
CA LYS A 224 22.57 -3.71 7.39
C LYS A 224 23.77 -3.39 8.21
#